data_855620ee9e13d5b0d66bb92ba5d43fcb
#
_entry.id   855620ee9e13d5b0d66bb92ba5d43fcb
#
_cell.length_a   1.000
_cell.length_b   1.000
_cell.length_c   1.000
_cell.angle_alpha   90.00
_cell.angle_beta   90.00
_cell.angle_gamma   90.00
#
_symmetry.space_group_name_H-M   'P 1'
#
loop_
_entity.id
_entity.type
_entity.pdbx_description
1 polymer ?
#
loop_
_entity_poly.entity_id
_entity_poly.type
_entity_poly.pdbx_seq_one_letter_code
_entity_poly.pdbx_strand_id
1 'polypeptide(L)'
;MRLSLVIPAYREAGRMAATLHTVCAYLDRQSYDWEVLVVIDGDSDGSAAEATAAAGERANVRVLVNEVNRGKGFSVRRGFAEATGDRLVFIDADLSLPVEGLQPMFAMFDAGAEVVIASREAPGAHVVGAPPALRGVMSRVFNLVVQATALPGFADTQCGFKGFTADAARQIFARHQSDRFGFDVEALFLARQLGFRIVELPVTCVYHAGSSVNRVGDVLNMLGDVLAVRWRHRG
;
A
#
# COMPACT_ATOMS: atom_id res chain seq x y z
N MET A 1 -13.75 -15.47 7.01
CA MET A 1 -13.00 -14.34 6.39
C MET A 1 -11.55 -14.77 6.25
N ARG A 2 -10.94 -14.55 5.09
CA ARG A 2 -9.52 -14.80 4.83
C ARG A 2 -8.83 -13.50 4.39
N LEU A 3 -7.72 -13.15 5.03
CA LEU A 3 -6.89 -12.00 4.69
C LEU A 3 -5.77 -12.42 3.73
N SER A 4 -5.52 -11.65 2.68
CA SER A 4 -4.27 -11.65 1.94
C SER A 4 -3.55 -10.32 2.20
N LEU A 5 -2.41 -10.38 2.88
CA LEU A 5 -1.57 -9.22 3.16
C LEU A 5 -0.38 -9.20 2.19
N VAL A 6 -0.29 -8.17 1.37
CA VAL A 6 0.81 -7.96 0.40
C VAL A 6 1.81 -6.96 0.96
N ILE A 7 3.08 -7.33 0.94
CA ILE A 7 4.20 -6.48 1.36
C ILE A 7 5.13 -6.26 0.17
N PRO A 8 4.98 -5.16 -0.58
CA PRO A 8 5.92 -4.79 -1.63
C PRO A 8 7.24 -4.35 -0.99
N ALA A 9 8.36 -4.87 -1.48
CA ALA A 9 9.69 -4.58 -0.94
C ALA A 9 10.71 -4.33 -2.05
N TYR A 10 11.54 -3.30 -1.88
CA TYR A 10 12.66 -2.97 -2.75
C TYR A 10 13.83 -2.45 -1.95
N ARG A 11 14.94 -3.17 -1.94
CA ARG A 11 16.14 -2.85 -1.17
C ARG A 11 15.83 -2.76 0.33
N GLU A 12 15.25 -3.81 0.89
CA GLU A 12 14.85 -3.91 2.27
C GLU A 12 15.69 -4.97 3.04
N ALA A 13 16.85 -5.37 2.51
CA ALA A 13 17.78 -6.23 3.23
C ALA A 13 18.16 -5.63 4.58
N GLY A 14 18.24 -6.47 5.61
CA GLY A 14 18.43 -6.07 7.00
C GLY A 14 17.16 -5.66 7.74
N ARG A 15 16.00 -5.58 7.03
CA ARG A 15 14.70 -5.23 7.64
C ARG A 15 13.66 -6.31 7.45
N MET A 16 13.71 -7.06 6.33
CA MET A 16 12.65 -8.00 5.96
C MET A 16 12.35 -9.04 7.03
N ALA A 17 13.35 -9.57 7.70
CA ALA A 17 13.17 -10.56 8.76
C ALA A 17 12.35 -9.98 9.92
N ALA A 18 12.70 -8.79 10.40
CA ALA A 18 11.99 -8.12 11.48
C ALA A 18 10.55 -7.78 11.09
N THR A 19 10.33 -7.32 9.85
CA THR A 19 9.01 -7.03 9.28
C THR A 19 8.14 -8.29 9.28
N LEU A 20 8.63 -9.40 8.71
CA LEU A 20 7.89 -10.65 8.64
C LEU A 20 7.61 -11.22 10.03
N HIS A 21 8.58 -11.21 10.93
CA HIS A 21 8.38 -11.69 12.31
C HIS A 21 7.28 -10.87 13.02
N THR A 22 7.29 -9.54 12.89
CA THR A 22 6.27 -8.66 13.50
C THR A 22 4.89 -8.95 12.92
N VAL A 23 4.78 -9.01 11.59
CA VAL A 23 3.52 -9.26 10.89
C VAL A 23 2.97 -10.65 11.22
N CYS A 24 3.79 -11.71 11.13
CA CYS A 24 3.35 -13.06 11.43
C CYS A 24 2.97 -13.23 12.91
N ALA A 25 3.75 -12.66 13.84
CA ALA A 25 3.41 -12.70 15.27
C ALA A 25 2.08 -12.04 15.61
N TYR A 26 1.73 -10.97 14.88
CA TYR A 26 0.40 -10.35 15.00
C TYR A 26 -0.68 -11.24 14.41
N LEU A 27 -0.48 -11.76 13.19
CA LEU A 27 -1.48 -12.55 12.45
C LEU A 27 -1.73 -13.91 13.10
N ASP A 28 -0.72 -14.55 13.69
CA ASP A 28 -0.84 -15.82 14.43
C ASP A 28 -1.82 -15.74 15.62
N ARG A 29 -2.07 -14.53 16.15
CA ARG A 29 -3.01 -14.29 17.26
C ARG A 29 -4.43 -14.00 16.80
N GLN A 30 -4.67 -13.93 15.50
CA GLN A 30 -5.99 -13.60 14.97
C GLN A 30 -6.86 -14.85 14.79
N SER A 31 -8.17 -14.67 14.81
CA SER A 31 -9.16 -15.74 14.66
C SER A 31 -9.57 -16.01 13.21
N TYR A 32 -8.99 -15.32 12.25
CA TYR A 32 -9.28 -15.46 10.82
C TYR A 32 -8.11 -16.09 10.08
N ASP A 33 -8.41 -16.75 8.97
CA ASP A 33 -7.37 -17.29 8.07
C ASP A 33 -6.61 -16.16 7.39
N TRP A 34 -5.31 -16.37 7.16
CA TRP A 34 -4.47 -15.37 6.53
C TRP A 34 -3.37 -15.97 5.67
N GLU A 35 -2.92 -15.19 4.72
CA GLU A 35 -1.69 -15.37 3.97
C GLU A 35 -0.92 -14.06 3.86
N VAL A 36 0.40 -14.15 3.75
CA VAL A 36 1.29 -13.02 3.46
C VAL A 36 2.01 -13.28 2.15
N LEU A 37 1.97 -12.29 1.26
CA LEU A 37 2.71 -12.28 0.00
C LEU A 37 3.75 -11.16 0.05
N VAL A 38 5.01 -11.52 0.22
CA VAL A 38 6.12 -10.57 0.08
C VAL A 38 6.49 -10.50 -1.39
N VAL A 39 6.42 -9.31 -1.99
CA VAL A 39 6.77 -9.11 -3.40
C VAL A 39 8.04 -8.27 -3.49
N ILE A 40 9.16 -8.93 -3.77
CA ILE A 40 10.47 -8.30 -3.94
C ILE A 40 10.57 -7.73 -5.35
N ASP A 41 10.78 -6.44 -5.47
CA ASP A 41 10.79 -5.70 -6.73
C ASP A 41 12.21 -5.60 -7.34
N GLY A 42 12.73 -6.73 -7.77
CA GLY A 42 14.12 -6.89 -8.19
C GLY A 42 15.05 -7.07 -6.99
N ASP A 43 15.64 -8.24 -6.85
CA ASP A 43 16.52 -8.59 -5.72
C ASP A 43 17.98 -8.23 -6.02
N SER A 44 18.39 -7.02 -5.67
CA SER A 44 19.76 -6.54 -5.85
C SER A 44 20.59 -6.50 -4.57
N ASP A 45 19.98 -6.79 -3.41
CA ASP A 45 20.61 -6.62 -2.09
C ASP A 45 20.47 -7.83 -1.17
N GLY A 46 19.77 -8.90 -1.61
CA GLY A 46 19.52 -10.10 -0.83
C GLY A 46 18.23 -10.08 -0.01
N SER A 47 17.35 -9.09 -0.22
CA SER A 47 16.03 -9.02 0.43
C SER A 47 15.21 -10.29 0.24
N ALA A 48 15.29 -10.96 -0.93
CA ALA A 48 14.56 -12.19 -1.21
C ALA A 48 15.05 -13.36 -0.34
N ALA A 49 16.36 -13.51 -0.21
CA ALA A 49 16.95 -14.55 0.63
C ALA A 49 16.57 -14.35 2.11
N GLU A 50 16.63 -13.11 2.61
CA GLU A 50 16.23 -12.75 3.97
C GLU A 50 14.75 -13.02 4.21
N ALA A 51 13.87 -12.59 3.28
CA ALA A 51 12.43 -12.84 3.37
C ALA A 51 12.11 -14.35 3.37
N THR A 52 12.77 -15.13 2.50
CA THR A 52 12.59 -16.58 2.41
C THR A 52 13.04 -17.29 3.69
N ALA A 53 14.19 -16.90 4.23
CA ALA A 53 14.68 -17.44 5.50
C ALA A 53 13.73 -17.10 6.67
N ALA A 54 13.20 -15.89 6.73
CA ALA A 54 12.25 -15.46 7.74
C ALA A 54 10.86 -16.12 7.61
N ALA A 55 10.44 -16.42 6.38
CA ALA A 55 9.22 -17.19 6.13
C ALA A 55 9.32 -18.63 6.65
N GLY A 56 10.52 -19.23 6.59
CA GLY A 56 10.75 -20.59 7.03
C GLY A 56 9.83 -21.61 6.33
N GLU A 57 9.26 -22.52 7.10
CA GLU A 57 8.33 -23.55 6.59
C GLU A 57 6.85 -23.13 6.58
N ARG A 58 6.55 -21.85 6.75
CA ARG A 58 5.16 -21.34 6.80
C ARG A 58 4.51 -21.44 5.43
N ALA A 59 3.55 -22.35 5.26
CA ALA A 59 2.81 -22.53 4.01
C ALA A 59 1.94 -21.33 3.63
N ASN A 60 1.62 -20.46 4.60
CA ASN A 60 0.82 -19.25 4.41
C ASN A 60 1.67 -17.98 4.19
N VAL A 61 3.00 -18.10 4.04
CA VAL A 61 3.88 -16.98 3.66
C VAL A 61 4.57 -17.35 2.35
N ARG A 62 4.37 -16.51 1.34
CA ARG A 62 4.98 -16.68 0.01
C ARG A 62 5.86 -15.50 -0.35
N VAL A 63 7.03 -15.76 -0.88
CA VAL A 63 7.96 -14.75 -1.40
C VAL A 63 7.94 -14.80 -2.92
N LEU A 64 7.53 -13.72 -3.55
CA LEU A 64 7.49 -13.52 -4.99
C LEU A 64 8.60 -12.55 -5.39
N VAL A 65 9.41 -12.91 -6.37
CA VAL A 65 10.51 -12.04 -6.82
C VAL A 65 10.24 -11.58 -8.25
N ASN A 66 10.26 -10.26 -8.49
CA ASN A 66 10.27 -9.70 -9.83
C ASN A 66 11.68 -9.79 -10.38
N GLU A 67 11.84 -10.18 -11.64
CA GLU A 67 13.16 -10.31 -12.31
C GLU A 67 13.94 -8.98 -12.30
N VAL A 68 13.21 -7.88 -12.45
CA VAL A 68 13.76 -6.51 -12.44
C VAL A 68 12.86 -5.57 -11.62
N ASN A 69 13.40 -4.44 -11.19
CA ASN A 69 12.60 -3.40 -10.56
C ASN A 69 11.60 -2.81 -11.55
N ARG A 70 10.32 -2.98 -11.25
CA ARG A 70 9.19 -2.49 -12.03
C ARG A 70 8.42 -1.38 -11.33
N GLY A 71 8.57 -1.26 -10.03
CA GLY A 71 7.91 -0.25 -9.18
C GLY A 71 6.86 -0.84 -8.23
N LYS A 72 6.55 -0.06 -7.22
CA LYS A 72 5.64 -0.47 -6.12
C LYS A 72 4.26 -0.87 -6.63
N GLY A 73 3.69 -0.12 -7.57
CA GLY A 73 2.37 -0.41 -8.14
C GLY A 73 2.32 -1.77 -8.84
N PHE A 74 3.38 -2.11 -9.61
CA PHE A 74 3.49 -3.43 -10.21
C PHE A 74 3.53 -4.54 -9.15
N SER A 75 4.33 -4.36 -8.11
CA SER A 75 4.49 -5.35 -7.04
C SER A 75 3.20 -5.56 -6.26
N VAL A 76 2.44 -4.50 -5.94
CA VAL A 76 1.13 -4.61 -5.30
C VAL A 76 0.14 -5.34 -6.22
N ARG A 77 0.07 -4.95 -7.50
CA ARG A 77 -0.81 -5.59 -8.49
C ARG A 77 -0.49 -7.09 -8.65
N ARG A 78 0.80 -7.46 -8.72
CA ARG A 78 1.22 -8.85 -8.77
C ARG A 78 0.81 -9.62 -7.51
N GLY A 79 1.05 -9.04 -6.34
CA GLY A 79 0.64 -9.65 -5.07
C GLY A 79 -0.89 -9.87 -5.01
N PHE A 80 -1.67 -8.89 -5.43
CA PHE A 80 -3.14 -9.02 -5.46
C PHE A 80 -3.64 -10.02 -6.51
N ALA A 81 -2.95 -10.18 -7.62
CA ALA A 81 -3.28 -11.21 -8.63
C ALA A 81 -3.06 -12.64 -8.10
N GLU A 82 -2.10 -12.83 -7.20
CA GLU A 82 -1.75 -14.09 -6.55
C GLU A 82 -2.53 -14.34 -5.24
N ALA A 83 -3.22 -13.33 -4.73
CA ALA A 83 -3.95 -13.37 -3.47
C ALA A 83 -5.22 -14.21 -3.58
N THR A 84 -5.57 -14.92 -2.49
CA THR A 84 -6.71 -15.82 -2.43
C THR A 84 -7.76 -15.43 -1.37
N GLY A 85 -7.51 -14.36 -0.63
CA GLY A 85 -8.35 -13.90 0.48
C GLY A 85 -9.59 -13.12 0.03
N ASP A 86 -10.51 -12.93 0.98
CA ASP A 86 -11.72 -12.10 0.81
C ASP A 86 -11.43 -10.60 1.00
N ARG A 87 -10.36 -10.31 1.74
CA ARG A 87 -9.84 -8.97 2.00
C ARG A 87 -8.38 -8.94 1.57
N LEU A 88 -8.07 -8.05 0.64
CA LEU A 88 -6.73 -7.85 0.11
C LEU A 88 -6.19 -6.54 0.67
N VAL A 89 -5.09 -6.60 1.38
CA VAL A 89 -4.48 -5.43 2.00
C VAL A 89 -3.02 -5.36 1.59
N PHE A 90 -2.50 -4.17 1.31
CA PHE A 90 -1.06 -3.99 1.24
C PHE A 90 -0.57 -3.07 2.35
N ILE A 91 0.65 -3.31 2.82
CA ILE A 91 1.34 -2.53 3.83
C ILE A 91 2.81 -2.35 3.44
N ASP A 92 3.39 -1.19 3.74
CA ASP A 92 4.80 -0.93 3.48
C ASP A 92 5.71 -1.79 4.37
N ALA A 93 6.84 -2.23 3.80
CA ALA A 93 7.80 -3.10 4.47
C ALA A 93 8.47 -2.47 5.70
N ASP A 94 8.47 -1.14 5.82
CA ASP A 94 9.05 -0.41 6.94
C ASP A 94 8.14 -0.34 8.19
N LEU A 95 6.90 -0.84 8.06
CA LEU A 95 5.87 -0.80 9.11
C LEU A 95 5.72 0.60 9.76
N SER A 96 5.92 1.67 8.98
CA SER A 96 5.63 3.04 9.43
C SER A 96 4.19 3.19 9.92
N LEU A 97 3.32 2.31 9.44
CA LEU A 97 1.98 2.07 9.95
C LEU A 97 1.93 0.70 10.62
N PRO A 98 1.53 0.64 11.91
CA PRO A 98 1.47 -0.62 12.63
C PRO A 98 0.47 -1.60 12.02
N VAL A 99 0.82 -2.90 12.01
CA VAL A 99 -0.04 -3.97 11.48
C VAL A 99 -1.38 -4.08 12.24
N GLU A 100 -1.44 -3.58 13.46
CA GLU A 100 -2.65 -3.47 14.29
C GLU A 100 -3.74 -2.61 13.64
N GLY A 101 -3.39 -1.75 12.68
CA GLY A 101 -4.34 -1.02 11.85
C GLY A 101 -5.27 -1.92 11.00
N LEU A 102 -4.97 -3.22 10.87
CA LEU A 102 -5.86 -4.19 10.25
C LEU A 102 -7.20 -4.32 10.99
N GLN A 103 -7.20 -4.28 12.33
CA GLN A 103 -8.43 -4.45 13.10
C GLN A 103 -9.46 -3.34 12.83
N PRO A 104 -9.14 -2.03 12.97
CA PRO A 104 -10.09 -0.97 12.63
C PRO A 104 -10.41 -0.94 11.12
N MET A 105 -9.50 -1.36 10.24
CA MET A 105 -9.77 -1.49 8.81
C MET A 105 -10.88 -2.52 8.54
N PHE A 106 -10.85 -3.66 9.22
CA PHE A 106 -11.88 -4.69 9.07
C PHE A 106 -13.25 -4.22 9.57
N ALA A 107 -13.30 -3.48 10.67
CA ALA A 107 -14.55 -2.87 11.13
C ALA A 107 -15.18 -1.95 10.07
N MET A 108 -14.37 -1.26 9.26
CA MET A 108 -14.87 -0.44 8.16
C MET A 108 -15.40 -1.29 7.00
N PHE A 109 -14.75 -2.43 6.67
CA PHE A 109 -15.28 -3.38 5.71
C PHE A 109 -16.62 -3.97 6.17
N ASP A 110 -16.73 -4.33 7.45
CA ASP A 110 -17.96 -4.87 8.03
C ASP A 110 -19.08 -3.81 8.05
N ALA A 111 -18.74 -2.53 8.10
CA ALA A 111 -19.66 -1.40 7.93
C ALA A 111 -19.98 -1.09 6.45
N GLY A 112 -19.54 -1.94 5.52
CA GLY A 112 -19.86 -1.88 4.10
C GLY A 112 -18.90 -1.06 3.25
N ALA A 113 -17.70 -0.67 3.76
CA ALA A 113 -16.66 -0.13 2.90
C ALA A 113 -16.14 -1.22 1.94
N GLU A 114 -15.79 -0.84 0.72
CA GLU A 114 -15.22 -1.76 -0.26
C GLU A 114 -13.73 -1.46 -0.51
N VAL A 115 -13.34 -0.22 -0.25
CA VAL A 115 -11.95 0.25 -0.23
C VAL A 115 -11.73 1.04 1.04
N VAL A 116 -10.68 0.70 1.80
CA VAL A 116 -10.28 1.42 3.01
C VAL A 116 -8.85 1.91 2.84
N ILE A 117 -8.64 3.20 3.01
CA ILE A 117 -7.31 3.81 2.92
C ILE A 117 -6.91 4.39 4.28
N ALA A 118 -5.74 4.02 4.76
CA ALA A 118 -5.18 4.70 5.91
C ALA A 118 -4.87 6.17 5.55
N SER A 119 -5.13 7.07 6.48
CA SER A 119 -4.93 8.51 6.28
C SER A 119 -4.23 9.12 7.49
N ARG A 120 -3.13 9.81 7.21
CA ARG A 120 -2.34 10.57 8.20
C ARG A 120 -2.91 11.97 8.43
N GLU A 121 -3.80 12.40 7.54
CA GLU A 121 -4.40 13.74 7.51
C GLU A 121 -5.90 13.73 7.88
N ALA A 122 -6.52 12.55 8.02
CA ALA A 122 -7.92 12.43 8.43
C ALA A 122 -8.11 12.89 9.90
N PRO A 123 -9.28 13.44 10.28
CA PRO A 123 -9.57 13.80 11.66
C PRO A 123 -9.36 12.60 12.61
N GLY A 124 -8.54 12.79 13.65
CA GLY A 124 -8.17 11.72 14.58
C GLY A 124 -6.88 10.97 14.23
N ALA A 125 -6.23 11.29 13.12
CA ALA A 125 -4.91 10.75 12.82
C ALA A 125 -3.82 11.39 13.69
N HIS A 126 -2.81 10.60 14.03
CA HIS A 126 -1.66 11.03 14.82
C HIS A 126 -0.35 10.72 14.09
N VAL A 127 0.50 11.73 13.89
CA VAL A 127 1.84 11.54 13.31
C VAL A 127 2.88 11.78 14.40
N VAL A 128 3.63 10.74 14.72
CA VAL A 128 4.74 10.78 15.68
C VAL A 128 6.03 11.03 14.93
N GLY A 129 6.72 12.11 15.26
CA GLY A 129 7.87 12.62 14.51
C GLY A 129 7.43 13.59 13.40
N ALA A 130 8.40 14.25 12.78
CA ALA A 130 8.14 15.19 11.69
C ALA A 130 9.03 14.89 10.49
N PRO A 131 8.47 14.87 9.27
CA PRO A 131 9.29 14.83 8.07
C PRO A 131 10.10 16.14 7.95
N PRO A 132 11.25 16.15 7.26
CA PRO A 132 11.93 17.37 6.90
C PRO A 132 10.97 18.40 6.29
N ALA A 133 11.09 19.67 6.67
CA ALA A 133 10.12 20.72 6.29
C ALA A 133 9.83 20.78 4.79
N LEU A 134 10.86 20.64 3.96
CA LEU A 134 10.71 20.59 2.49
C LEU A 134 9.82 19.45 2.04
N ARG A 135 9.96 18.26 2.65
CA ARG A 135 9.14 17.07 2.32
C ARG A 135 7.69 17.28 2.72
N GLY A 136 7.43 17.92 3.86
CA GLY A 136 6.08 18.27 4.29
C GLY A 136 5.39 19.23 3.32
N VAL A 137 6.11 20.24 2.83
CA VAL A 137 5.59 21.18 1.83
C VAL A 137 5.30 20.45 0.50
N MET A 138 6.23 19.62 0.01
CA MET A 138 6.06 18.86 -1.23
C MET A 138 4.87 17.91 -1.14
N SER A 139 4.67 17.23 -0.02
CA SER A 139 3.52 16.35 0.21
C SER A 139 2.19 17.12 0.15
N ARG A 140 2.11 18.30 0.78
CA ARG A 140 0.91 19.16 0.73
C ARG A 140 0.60 19.66 -0.67
N VAL A 141 1.61 20.11 -1.41
CA VAL A 141 1.44 20.53 -2.81
C VAL A 141 0.96 19.38 -3.67
N PHE A 142 1.56 18.19 -3.50
CA PHE A 142 1.14 17.00 -4.22
C PHE A 142 -0.34 16.65 -3.92
N ASN A 143 -0.72 16.59 -2.64
CA ASN A 143 -2.10 16.34 -2.24
C ASN A 143 -3.08 17.38 -2.81
N LEU A 144 -2.71 18.66 -2.83
CA LEU A 144 -3.53 19.70 -3.42
C LEU A 144 -3.76 19.47 -4.93
N VAL A 145 -2.71 19.07 -5.66
CA VAL A 145 -2.83 18.74 -7.09
C VAL A 145 -3.72 17.52 -7.29
N VAL A 146 -3.53 16.46 -6.51
CA VAL A 146 -4.37 15.25 -6.57
C VAL A 146 -5.83 15.58 -6.30
N GLN A 147 -6.13 16.38 -5.27
CA GLN A 147 -7.50 16.79 -4.94
C GLN A 147 -8.13 17.65 -6.05
N ALA A 148 -7.37 18.58 -6.62
CA ALA A 148 -7.87 19.46 -7.67
C ALA A 148 -8.10 18.73 -9.00
N THR A 149 -7.34 17.66 -9.29
CA THR A 149 -7.33 17.06 -10.63
C THR A 149 -7.95 15.67 -10.70
N ALA A 150 -7.76 14.81 -9.71
CA ALA A 150 -8.14 13.40 -9.78
C ALA A 150 -9.11 12.95 -8.69
N LEU A 151 -8.85 13.30 -7.42
CA LEU A 151 -9.53 12.73 -6.25
C LEU A 151 -9.97 13.81 -5.25
N PRO A 152 -10.96 14.67 -5.59
CA PRO A 152 -11.49 15.61 -4.61
C PRO A 152 -12.09 14.89 -3.41
N GLY A 153 -11.82 15.42 -2.20
CA GLY A 153 -12.41 14.93 -0.96
C GLY A 153 -11.59 13.91 -0.19
N PHE A 154 -10.42 13.47 -0.70
CA PHE A 154 -9.51 12.59 0.06
C PHE A 154 -8.36 13.40 0.66
N ALA A 155 -8.13 13.19 1.98
CA ALA A 155 -7.08 13.92 2.70
C ALA A 155 -5.69 13.35 2.44
N ASP A 156 -5.55 12.02 2.35
CA ASP A 156 -4.26 11.34 2.13
C ASP A 156 -4.39 10.15 1.17
N THR A 157 -3.98 10.35 -0.07
CA THR A 157 -4.03 9.29 -1.10
C THR A 157 -2.78 8.43 -1.17
N GLN A 158 -1.68 8.82 -0.50
CA GLN A 158 -0.36 8.20 -0.64
C GLN A 158 0.07 7.36 0.57
N CYS A 159 -0.82 7.15 1.53
CA CYS A 159 -0.53 6.33 2.68
C CYS A 159 -0.32 4.86 2.29
N GLY A 160 0.78 4.26 2.73
CA GLY A 160 1.21 2.91 2.34
C GLY A 160 0.46 1.78 3.05
N PHE A 161 -0.81 1.97 3.37
CA PHE A 161 -1.66 0.96 3.99
C PHE A 161 -3.09 1.10 3.45
N LYS A 162 -3.45 0.22 2.55
CA LYS A 162 -4.78 0.22 1.92
C LYS A 162 -5.33 -1.18 1.82
N GLY A 163 -6.64 -1.29 2.00
CA GLY A 163 -7.37 -2.53 1.91
C GLY A 163 -8.51 -2.45 0.91
N PHE A 164 -8.82 -3.59 0.32
CA PHE A 164 -9.84 -3.77 -0.71
C PHE A 164 -10.63 -5.04 -0.43
N THR A 165 -11.92 -5.07 -0.72
CA THR A 165 -12.62 -6.33 -0.90
C THR A 165 -12.05 -7.08 -2.12
N ALA A 166 -12.14 -8.40 -2.16
CA ALA A 166 -11.64 -9.18 -3.29
C ALA A 166 -12.25 -8.74 -4.62
N ASP A 167 -13.53 -8.36 -4.63
CA ASP A 167 -14.22 -7.90 -5.82
C ASP A 167 -13.70 -6.52 -6.27
N ALA A 168 -13.55 -5.56 -5.33
CA ALA A 168 -13.00 -4.25 -5.62
C ALA A 168 -11.55 -4.37 -6.15
N ALA A 169 -10.71 -5.16 -5.49
CA ALA A 169 -9.33 -5.39 -5.93
C ALA A 169 -9.29 -5.94 -7.37
N ARG A 170 -10.08 -6.98 -7.66
CA ARG A 170 -10.13 -7.61 -8.99
C ARG A 170 -10.52 -6.60 -10.08
N GLN A 171 -11.58 -5.83 -9.87
CA GLN A 171 -12.07 -4.88 -10.86
C GLN A 171 -11.14 -3.68 -11.05
N ILE A 172 -10.56 -3.16 -9.98
CA ILE A 172 -9.63 -2.03 -9.99
C ILE A 172 -8.31 -2.44 -10.67
N PHE A 173 -7.67 -3.49 -10.17
CA PHE A 173 -6.35 -3.87 -10.63
C PHE A 173 -6.32 -4.56 -12.01
N ALA A 174 -7.47 -5.04 -12.51
CA ALA A 174 -7.62 -5.44 -13.90
C ALA A 174 -7.51 -4.26 -14.90
N ARG A 175 -7.81 -3.03 -14.46
CA ARG A 175 -7.74 -1.80 -15.29
C ARG A 175 -6.51 -0.95 -14.98
N HIS A 176 -5.86 -1.22 -13.88
CA HIS A 176 -4.76 -0.44 -13.35
C HIS A 176 -3.50 -0.58 -14.20
N GLN A 177 -2.83 0.54 -14.53
CA GLN A 177 -1.70 0.61 -15.46
C GLN A 177 -0.42 1.19 -14.85
N SER A 178 -0.51 1.96 -13.75
CA SER A 178 0.63 2.64 -13.14
C SER A 178 1.50 1.66 -12.35
N ASP A 179 2.72 1.42 -12.80
CA ASP A 179 3.64 0.49 -12.15
C ASP A 179 4.41 1.13 -10.97
N ARG A 180 4.53 2.47 -10.94
CA ARG A 180 5.33 3.23 -9.95
C ARG A 180 4.47 3.89 -8.89
N PHE A 181 4.95 4.97 -8.27
CA PHE A 181 4.29 5.64 -7.14
C PHE A 181 2.95 6.33 -7.46
N GLY A 182 2.61 6.56 -8.72
CA GLY A 182 1.28 7.05 -9.13
C GLY A 182 0.15 6.03 -8.96
N PHE A 183 0.47 4.77 -8.66
CA PHE A 183 -0.49 3.68 -8.58
C PHE A 183 -1.58 3.89 -7.53
N ASP A 184 -1.24 4.50 -6.40
CA ASP A 184 -2.18 4.79 -5.33
C ASP A 184 -3.33 5.68 -5.80
N VAL A 185 -3.00 6.75 -6.55
CA VAL A 185 -3.98 7.69 -7.09
C VAL A 185 -4.84 7.01 -8.15
N GLU A 186 -4.21 6.21 -9.03
CA GLU A 186 -4.95 5.49 -10.08
C GLU A 186 -5.91 4.46 -9.49
N ALA A 187 -5.48 3.69 -8.49
CA ALA A 187 -6.33 2.71 -7.83
C ALA A 187 -7.58 3.37 -7.20
N LEU A 188 -7.42 4.52 -6.52
CA LEU A 188 -8.54 5.25 -5.93
C LEU A 188 -9.42 5.93 -6.99
N PHE A 189 -8.83 6.44 -8.07
CA PHE A 189 -9.57 6.99 -9.20
C PHE A 189 -10.48 5.93 -9.84
N LEU A 190 -9.93 4.74 -10.09
CA LEU A 190 -10.68 3.61 -10.62
C LEU A 190 -11.75 3.12 -9.64
N ALA A 191 -11.43 3.04 -8.35
CA ALA A 191 -12.40 2.68 -7.31
C ALA A 191 -13.60 3.62 -7.34
N ARG A 192 -13.36 4.94 -7.43
CA ARG A 192 -14.42 5.96 -7.52
C ARG A 192 -15.22 5.86 -8.81
N GLN A 193 -14.53 5.66 -9.95
CA GLN A 193 -15.18 5.52 -11.26
C GLN A 193 -16.10 4.28 -11.31
N LEU A 194 -15.69 3.20 -10.64
CA LEU A 194 -16.46 1.95 -10.54
C LEU A 194 -17.58 2.01 -9.49
N GLY A 195 -17.68 3.10 -8.73
CA GLY A 195 -18.73 3.31 -7.74
C GLY A 195 -18.49 2.63 -6.38
N PHE A 196 -17.28 2.15 -6.12
CA PHE A 196 -16.95 1.53 -4.83
C PHE A 196 -16.96 2.55 -3.68
N ARG A 197 -17.45 2.11 -2.52
CA ARG A 197 -17.45 2.90 -1.30
C ARG A 197 -16.05 2.94 -0.70
N ILE A 198 -15.40 4.11 -0.80
CA ILE A 198 -14.06 4.38 -0.26
C ILE A 198 -14.20 5.08 1.10
N VAL A 199 -13.45 4.62 2.12
CA VAL A 199 -13.43 5.22 3.45
C VAL A 199 -11.99 5.48 3.89
N GLU A 200 -11.74 6.66 4.47
CA GLU A 200 -10.46 6.99 5.10
C GLU A 200 -10.45 6.54 6.56
N LEU A 201 -9.42 5.78 6.92
CA LEU A 201 -9.13 5.33 8.27
C LEU A 201 -8.07 6.24 8.88
N PRO A 202 -8.38 7.05 9.90
CA PRO A 202 -7.35 7.79 10.63
C PRO A 202 -6.38 6.83 11.32
N VAL A 203 -5.09 7.06 11.16
CA VAL A 203 -4.05 6.16 11.70
C VAL A 203 -3.00 6.91 12.51
N THR A 204 -2.33 6.17 13.41
CA THR A 204 -1.09 6.63 14.02
C THR A 204 0.07 6.20 13.12
N CYS A 205 0.83 7.16 12.62
CA CYS A 205 2.00 6.93 11.79
C CYS A 205 3.27 7.32 12.55
N VAL A 206 4.25 6.42 12.59
CA VAL A 206 5.58 6.72 13.14
C VAL A 206 6.52 7.04 11.98
N TYR A 207 7.06 8.27 11.98
CA TYR A 207 7.98 8.66 10.94
C TYR A 207 9.37 8.06 11.18
N HIS A 208 9.83 7.23 10.25
CA HIS A 208 11.19 6.70 10.22
C HIS A 208 12.06 7.47 9.22
N ALA A 209 13.25 7.91 9.65
CA ALA A 209 14.23 8.49 8.74
C ALA A 209 14.75 7.40 7.80
N GLY A 210 14.75 7.64 6.47
CA GLY A 210 15.28 6.69 5.49
C GLY A 210 14.31 6.19 4.41
N SER A 211 13.16 6.85 4.24
CA SER A 211 12.24 6.54 3.13
C SER A 211 12.91 6.71 1.76
N SER A 212 12.68 5.74 0.87
CA SER A 212 13.25 5.66 -0.48
C SER A 212 12.77 6.76 -1.45
N VAL A 213 11.67 7.46 -1.15
CA VAL A 213 11.14 8.57 -1.97
C VAL A 213 11.83 9.87 -1.56
N ASN A 214 12.97 10.18 -2.18
CA ASN A 214 13.78 11.36 -1.81
C ASN A 214 14.19 12.25 -2.99
N ARG A 215 13.74 11.97 -4.21
CA ARG A 215 14.18 12.72 -5.39
C ARG A 215 13.07 13.63 -5.91
N VAL A 216 13.39 14.89 -6.19
CA VAL A 216 12.48 15.85 -6.85
C VAL A 216 11.91 15.25 -8.15
N GLY A 217 12.73 14.44 -8.87
CA GLY A 217 12.30 13.72 -10.06
C GLY A 217 11.16 12.72 -9.80
N ASP A 218 11.12 12.08 -8.63
CA ASP A 218 10.04 11.13 -8.29
C ASP A 218 8.70 11.89 -8.15
N VAL A 219 8.72 13.07 -7.52
CA VAL A 219 7.52 13.90 -7.35
C VAL A 219 7.01 14.43 -8.69
N LEU A 220 7.88 14.86 -9.60
CA LEU A 220 7.49 15.31 -10.94
C LEU A 220 6.90 14.16 -11.77
N ASN A 221 7.49 12.98 -11.69
CA ASN A 221 6.94 11.78 -12.33
C ASN A 221 5.57 11.41 -11.77
N MET A 222 5.41 11.47 -10.44
CA MET A 222 4.12 11.23 -9.78
C MET A 222 3.06 12.24 -10.22
N LEU A 223 3.41 13.53 -10.36
CA LEU A 223 2.48 14.55 -10.88
C LEU A 223 2.09 14.26 -12.33
N GLY A 224 3.05 13.86 -13.17
CA GLY A 224 2.78 13.42 -14.54
C GLY A 224 1.81 12.23 -14.58
N ASP A 225 2.01 11.24 -13.72
CA ASP A 225 1.13 10.08 -13.59
C ASP A 225 -0.29 10.48 -13.16
N VAL A 226 -0.41 11.37 -12.16
CA VAL A 226 -1.73 11.87 -11.68
C VAL A 226 -2.51 12.55 -12.80
N LEU A 227 -1.86 13.41 -13.58
CA LEU A 227 -2.50 14.08 -14.72
C LEU A 227 -2.88 13.09 -15.82
N ALA A 228 -2.06 12.07 -16.05
CA ALA A 228 -2.31 11.04 -17.05
C ALA A 228 -3.46 10.08 -16.66
N VAL A 229 -3.75 9.87 -15.37
CA VAL A 229 -4.82 8.98 -14.91
C VAL A 229 -6.17 9.32 -15.54
N ARG A 230 -6.55 10.59 -15.55
CA ARG A 230 -7.82 11.04 -16.19
C ARG A 230 -7.86 10.81 -17.69
N TRP A 231 -6.71 10.86 -18.35
CA TRP A 231 -6.62 10.62 -19.79
C TRP A 231 -6.66 9.13 -20.12
N ARG A 232 -5.98 8.31 -19.33
CA ARG A 232 -5.92 6.85 -19.51
C ARG A 232 -7.29 6.19 -19.30
N HIS A 233 -8.12 6.75 -18.43
CA HIS A 233 -9.42 6.18 -18.04
C HIS A 233 -10.61 7.04 -18.44
N ARG A 234 -10.46 7.87 -19.49
CA ARG A 234 -11.59 8.52 -20.16
C ARG A 234 -12.31 7.48 -21.00
N GLY A 235 -13.37 6.92 -20.47
CA GLY A 235 -14.32 6.07 -21.18
C GLY A 235 -15.72 6.49 -20.84
#